data_ab584d1586201a66110b2393cf062252
#
_entry.id   ab584d1586201a66110b2393cf062252
#
_cell.length_a   1.000
_cell.length_b   1.000
_cell.length_c   1.000
_cell.angle_alpha   90.00
_cell.angle_beta   90.00
_cell.angle_gamma   90.00
#
_symmetry.space_group_name_H-M   'P 1'
#
loop_
_entity.id
_entity.type
_entity.pdbx_description
1 polymer ?
#
loop_
_entity_poly.entity_id
_entity_poly.type
_entity_poly.pdbx_seq_one_letter_code
_entity_poly.pdbx_strand_id
1 'polypeptide(L)'
;MADKSWHLDRRTFLMGTGVSLGLPWLECMANASPRPSRTEQSPRRICALYFGFGVALPPANHEHAHWRWFPQGEGSEYQFTETLKPLESQRNKMTILGGLSHPNGRRMGAHDTADTFLTGAYLNNKSLINTISLDQYAATRIGDQTRFSSLVMSTDGGVGEPTRSSTLSYNDKGRPLPALHQPQQIFDRFFGEGDSDTIAQRRRLKSAASMLDRVLEDSHSLRNRLGNQDREKLDEYLTAVRQIEQGVERSQSWLEIPRPELHDEDRKMLQLDSDDQAPLQFIRTMYDLIYLAFRTDSTRVATYQITNMADCSSKAAKFPQLQGFKDSLHTLAHDWDKPGGSERLGQWDRFMAEQFAYFLNRLDSATEQQGTLLDQSLVLYGSSNSVTHDNNNYPLILAGGSQMGFKHGRFLKFSDKIPMSNLFVTMLNQAGIESPNFADSTGELNELLS
;
A
#
# COMPACT_ATOMS: atom_id res chain seq x y z
N MET A 1 -20.65 41.72 14.74
CA MET A 1 -19.56 42.11 15.67
C MET A 1 -18.61 40.93 15.69
N ALA A 2 -17.41 41.12 15.16
CA ALA A 2 -16.41 40.01 15.05
C ALA A 2 -15.69 39.92 16.40
N ASP A 3 -15.75 38.75 17.04
CA ASP A 3 -14.97 38.42 18.21
C ASP A 3 -13.50 38.41 17.83
N LYS A 4 -12.73 39.35 18.36
CA LYS A 4 -11.27 39.35 18.27
C LYS A 4 -10.74 38.30 19.25
N SER A 5 -10.26 37.15 18.72
CA SER A 5 -9.51 36.19 19.51
C SER A 5 -8.16 36.81 19.94
N TRP A 6 -7.94 36.96 21.22
CA TRP A 6 -6.70 37.40 21.81
C TRP A 6 -5.73 36.21 21.86
N HIS A 7 -5.03 35.91 20.77
CA HIS A 7 -3.89 35.01 20.77
C HIS A 7 -2.61 35.84 20.89
N LEU A 8 -1.96 35.79 22.03
CA LEU A 8 -0.60 36.32 22.23
C LEU A 8 0.40 35.30 21.72
N ASP A 9 1.12 35.63 20.63
CA ASP A 9 2.20 34.83 20.13
C ASP A 9 3.36 34.82 21.14
N ARG A 10 3.83 33.63 21.48
CA ARG A 10 4.93 33.38 22.41
C ARG A 10 6.22 34.16 22.07
N ARG A 11 6.48 34.43 20.79
CA ARG A 11 7.62 35.22 20.31
C ARG A 11 7.49 36.71 20.61
N THR A 12 6.31 37.24 20.52
CA THR A 12 6.04 38.67 20.83
C THR A 12 6.19 38.96 22.31
N PHE A 13 5.85 37.99 23.18
CA PHE A 13 5.98 38.13 24.62
C PHE A 13 7.45 38.08 25.13
N LEU A 14 8.28 37.25 24.47
CA LEU A 14 9.68 37.06 24.85
C LEU A 14 10.64 38.16 24.35
N MET A 15 10.23 39.06 23.50
CA MET A 15 11.04 40.14 22.98
C MET A 15 10.97 41.43 23.85
N GLY A 16 10.16 41.48 24.89
CA GLY A 16 9.85 42.70 25.60
C GLY A 16 10.54 42.97 26.91
N THR A 17 11.15 42.02 27.62
CA THR A 17 11.78 42.29 28.92
C THR A 17 12.84 41.27 29.30
N GLY A 18 14.03 41.73 29.56
CA GLY A 18 15.19 40.93 30.04
C GLY A 18 15.09 40.49 31.50
N VAL A 19 13.96 39.97 31.97
CA VAL A 19 13.76 39.39 33.31
C VAL A 19 13.01 38.10 33.19
N SER A 20 13.67 36.97 33.50
CA SER A 20 13.03 35.66 33.61
C SER A 20 12.26 35.56 34.93
N LEU A 21 10.98 35.95 34.91
CA LEU A 21 10.06 35.58 35.96
C LEU A 21 9.38 34.28 35.57
N GLY A 22 9.53 33.24 36.39
CA GLY A 22 8.79 31.98 36.25
C GLY A 22 7.31 32.25 36.49
N LEU A 23 6.58 32.54 35.41
CA LEU A 23 5.14 32.66 35.45
C LEU A 23 4.50 31.29 35.61
N PRO A 24 3.47 31.13 36.44
CA PRO A 24 2.71 29.90 36.51
C PRO A 24 2.10 29.60 35.13
N TRP A 25 2.02 28.32 34.84
CA TRP A 25 1.43 27.82 33.57
C TRP A 25 -0.03 28.28 33.48
N LEU A 26 -0.33 29.15 32.54
CA LEU A 26 -1.69 29.55 32.26
C LEU A 26 -2.28 28.65 31.16
N GLU A 27 -3.52 28.21 31.32
CA GLU A 27 -4.24 27.37 30.35
C GLU A 27 -4.28 27.98 28.93
N CYS A 28 -4.29 29.32 28.84
CA CYS A 28 -4.21 30.04 27.55
C CYS A 28 -2.81 29.97 26.89
N MET A 29 -1.79 29.45 27.58
CA MET A 29 -0.45 29.18 27.03
C MET A 29 -0.30 27.76 26.49
N ALA A 30 -1.25 26.91 26.76
CA ALA A 30 -1.39 25.63 26.06
C ALA A 30 -1.82 25.94 24.64
N ASN A 31 -0.87 26.11 23.71
CA ASN A 31 -1.11 25.87 22.30
C ASN A 31 -1.33 24.37 22.11
N ALA A 32 -2.40 23.84 22.69
CA ALA A 32 -3.10 22.78 22.06
C ALA A 32 -3.80 23.44 20.86
N SER A 33 -3.17 23.41 19.68
CA SER A 33 -4.02 23.13 18.52
C SER A 33 -4.93 22.02 19.00
N PRO A 34 -6.26 22.20 19.02
CA PRO A 34 -7.10 21.08 19.33
C PRO A 34 -6.69 20.04 18.32
N ARG A 35 -6.01 18.97 18.77
CA ARG A 35 -6.10 17.72 18.02
C ARG A 35 -7.60 17.61 17.81
N PRO A 36 -8.09 17.53 16.55
CA PRO A 36 -9.50 17.29 16.34
C PRO A 36 -9.81 16.16 17.31
N SER A 37 -10.81 16.35 18.16
CA SER A 37 -11.18 15.37 19.18
C SER A 37 -11.22 14.07 18.43
N ARG A 38 -10.33 13.15 18.77
CA ARG A 38 -10.21 11.85 18.11
C ARG A 38 -11.61 11.31 18.20
N THR A 39 -12.36 11.42 17.11
CA THR A 39 -13.70 10.85 17.03
C THR A 39 -13.51 9.42 17.51
N GLU A 40 -14.40 8.92 18.35
CA GLU A 40 -14.34 7.58 18.97
C GLU A 40 -14.23 6.42 17.96
N GLN A 41 -14.05 6.72 16.69
CA GLN A 41 -13.87 5.75 15.61
C GLN A 41 -12.41 5.27 15.55
N SER A 42 -12.25 3.96 15.61
CA SER A 42 -10.95 3.31 15.39
C SER A 42 -10.34 3.70 14.05
N PRO A 43 -8.99 3.80 13.95
CA PRO A 43 -8.34 4.13 12.71
C PRO A 43 -8.66 3.13 11.59
N ARG A 44 -9.08 3.61 10.44
CA ARG A 44 -9.34 2.79 9.24
C ARG A 44 -8.09 2.72 8.38
N ARG A 45 -7.78 1.52 7.87
CA ARG A 45 -6.54 1.25 7.15
C ARG A 45 -6.81 0.62 5.79
N ILE A 46 -5.92 0.88 4.83
CA ILE A 46 -5.97 0.32 3.48
C ILE A 46 -4.62 -0.33 3.19
N CYS A 47 -4.64 -1.60 2.78
CA CYS A 47 -3.49 -2.37 2.36
C CYS A 47 -3.74 -2.98 0.99
N ALA A 48 -2.77 -2.89 0.07
CA ALA A 48 -2.81 -3.57 -1.21
C ALA A 48 -1.57 -4.46 -1.37
N LEU A 49 -1.81 -5.73 -1.65
CA LEU A 49 -0.82 -6.79 -1.83
C LEU A 49 -0.94 -7.32 -3.24
N TYR A 50 0.16 -7.34 -3.97
CA TYR A 50 0.18 -7.73 -5.37
C TYR A 50 1.16 -8.88 -5.61
N PHE A 51 0.74 -9.84 -6.43
CA PHE A 51 1.60 -10.86 -7.01
C PHE A 51 1.45 -10.87 -8.54
N GLY A 52 2.55 -11.09 -9.25
CA GLY A 52 2.58 -11.05 -10.72
C GLY A 52 2.23 -12.40 -11.37
N PHE A 53 2.05 -12.38 -12.68
CA PHE A 53 1.91 -13.52 -13.59
C PHE A 53 0.59 -14.32 -13.54
N GLY A 54 -0.41 -13.87 -12.78
CA GLY A 54 -1.68 -14.59 -12.68
C GLY A 54 -1.57 -15.90 -11.89
N VAL A 55 -2.50 -16.81 -12.14
CA VAL A 55 -2.72 -18.03 -11.34
C VAL A 55 -3.09 -19.23 -12.20
N ALA A 56 -3.07 -20.43 -11.63
CA ALA A 56 -3.54 -21.63 -12.29
C ALA A 56 -5.08 -21.63 -12.45
N LEU A 57 -5.57 -21.73 -13.69
CA LEU A 57 -7.01 -21.77 -14.01
C LEU A 57 -7.36 -22.96 -14.94
N PRO A 58 -7.03 -24.21 -14.59
CA PRO A 58 -7.44 -25.36 -15.40
C PRO A 58 -8.97 -25.41 -15.58
N PRO A 59 -9.48 -25.88 -16.72
CA PRO A 59 -10.89 -26.10 -16.94
C PRO A 59 -11.51 -27.00 -15.86
N ALA A 60 -12.81 -26.83 -15.59
CA ALA A 60 -13.49 -27.58 -14.52
C ALA A 60 -13.48 -29.12 -14.72
N ASN A 61 -13.39 -29.58 -15.96
CA ASN A 61 -13.30 -31.00 -16.30
C ASN A 61 -11.85 -31.52 -16.46
N HIS A 62 -10.84 -30.70 -16.14
CA HIS A 62 -9.44 -31.09 -16.20
C HIS A 62 -9.07 -31.95 -14.99
N GLU A 63 -8.16 -32.90 -15.13
CA GLU A 63 -7.67 -33.75 -14.04
C GLU A 63 -7.12 -32.95 -12.85
N HIS A 64 -6.51 -31.77 -13.11
CA HIS A 64 -5.99 -30.84 -12.12
C HIS A 64 -6.96 -29.71 -11.73
N ALA A 65 -8.27 -29.84 -12.00
CA ALA A 65 -9.27 -28.81 -11.68
C ALA A 65 -9.27 -28.40 -10.18
N HIS A 66 -8.86 -29.29 -9.30
CA HIS A 66 -8.75 -29.03 -7.88
C HIS A 66 -7.64 -28.01 -7.52
N TRP A 67 -6.69 -27.75 -8.43
CA TRP A 67 -5.67 -26.71 -8.33
C TRP A 67 -6.10 -25.37 -8.93
N ARG A 68 -7.35 -25.25 -9.38
CA ARG A 68 -7.88 -23.98 -9.88
C ARG A 68 -7.92 -22.92 -8.76
N TRP A 69 -7.46 -21.69 -9.05
CA TRP A 69 -7.45 -20.62 -8.05
C TRP A 69 -8.88 -20.20 -7.64
N PHE A 70 -9.78 -19.94 -8.59
CA PHE A 70 -11.16 -19.60 -8.26
C PHE A 70 -11.92 -20.80 -7.68
N PRO A 71 -12.69 -20.56 -6.59
CA PRO A 71 -13.50 -21.61 -5.95
C PRO A 71 -14.53 -22.25 -6.90
N GLN A 72 -15.05 -23.38 -6.49
CA GLN A 72 -16.21 -24.00 -7.15
C GLN A 72 -17.50 -23.41 -6.56
N GLY A 73 -18.52 -23.20 -7.41
CA GLY A 73 -19.78 -22.55 -7.01
C GLY A 73 -19.66 -21.03 -6.94
N GLU A 74 -20.64 -20.39 -6.29
CA GLU A 74 -20.73 -18.93 -6.10
C GLU A 74 -21.46 -18.60 -4.80
N GLY A 75 -21.46 -17.33 -4.40
CA GLY A 75 -22.14 -16.86 -3.20
C GLY A 75 -21.52 -17.43 -1.92
N SER A 76 -22.33 -17.71 -0.92
CA SER A 76 -21.88 -18.23 0.39
C SER A 76 -21.54 -19.72 0.35
N GLU A 77 -22.09 -20.46 -0.60
CA GLU A 77 -21.97 -21.92 -0.69
C GLU A 77 -20.75 -22.40 -1.50
N TYR A 78 -19.85 -21.47 -1.88
CA TYR A 78 -18.66 -21.83 -2.63
C TYR A 78 -17.77 -22.82 -1.88
N GLN A 79 -17.04 -23.65 -2.63
CA GLN A 79 -16.11 -24.62 -2.11
C GLN A 79 -14.68 -24.22 -2.44
N PHE A 80 -13.81 -24.21 -1.42
CA PHE A 80 -12.38 -23.98 -1.65
C PHE A 80 -11.78 -25.08 -2.50
N THR A 81 -10.88 -24.67 -3.39
CA THR A 81 -9.96 -25.57 -4.09
C THR A 81 -8.72 -25.82 -3.21
N GLU A 82 -7.88 -26.76 -3.60
CA GLU A 82 -6.62 -27.03 -2.89
C GLU A 82 -5.73 -25.77 -2.82
N THR A 83 -5.79 -24.91 -3.85
CA THR A 83 -5.03 -23.67 -3.93
C THR A 83 -5.40 -22.69 -2.82
N LEU A 84 -6.68 -22.43 -2.59
CA LEU A 84 -7.15 -21.46 -1.60
C LEU A 84 -7.55 -22.07 -0.25
N LYS A 85 -7.42 -23.37 -0.08
CA LYS A 85 -7.74 -24.07 1.18
C LYS A 85 -7.04 -23.51 2.43
N PRO A 86 -5.80 -22.99 2.35
CA PRO A 86 -5.17 -22.34 3.50
C PRO A 86 -5.95 -21.15 4.08
N LEU A 87 -6.84 -20.54 3.28
CA LEU A 87 -7.67 -19.40 3.67
C LEU A 87 -9.03 -19.81 4.28
N GLU A 88 -9.32 -21.10 4.41
CA GLU A 88 -10.63 -21.58 4.86
C GLU A 88 -11.03 -21.06 6.24
N SER A 89 -10.08 -20.97 7.17
CA SER A 89 -10.31 -20.40 8.50
C SER A 89 -10.68 -18.91 8.48
N GLN A 90 -10.30 -18.20 7.43
CA GLN A 90 -10.59 -16.78 7.24
C GLN A 90 -11.80 -16.52 6.32
N ARG A 91 -12.55 -17.57 5.94
CA ARG A 91 -13.69 -17.50 5.03
C ARG A 91 -14.63 -16.33 5.33
N ASN A 92 -15.04 -16.20 6.59
CA ASN A 92 -16.01 -15.20 7.03
C ASN A 92 -15.43 -13.79 7.16
N LYS A 93 -14.14 -13.61 6.88
CA LYS A 93 -13.43 -12.31 6.93
C LYS A 93 -12.89 -11.86 5.58
N MET A 94 -13.24 -12.57 4.51
CA MET A 94 -12.84 -12.22 3.16
C MET A 94 -13.93 -12.55 2.12
N THR A 95 -13.85 -11.88 0.98
CA THR A 95 -14.65 -12.13 -0.22
C THR A 95 -13.72 -12.35 -1.39
N ILE A 96 -13.92 -13.45 -2.11
CA ILE A 96 -13.21 -13.73 -3.36
C ILE A 96 -13.99 -13.06 -4.49
N LEU A 97 -13.28 -12.38 -5.40
CA LEU A 97 -13.88 -11.59 -6.47
C LEU A 97 -13.41 -12.12 -7.83
N GLY A 98 -14.35 -12.43 -8.69
CA GLY A 98 -14.10 -12.80 -10.08
C GLY A 98 -14.79 -11.83 -11.04
N GLY A 99 -14.34 -11.80 -12.29
CA GLY A 99 -14.90 -10.97 -13.35
C GLY A 99 -14.34 -9.55 -13.44
N LEU A 100 -13.78 -9.01 -12.36
CA LEU A 100 -13.22 -7.66 -12.35
C LEU A 100 -11.87 -7.60 -13.06
N SER A 101 -11.61 -6.50 -13.74
CA SER A 101 -10.31 -6.10 -14.29
C SER A 101 -10.36 -4.62 -14.68
N HIS A 102 -9.22 -4.03 -15.05
CA HIS A 102 -9.20 -2.70 -15.61
C HIS A 102 -9.44 -2.72 -17.12
N PRO A 103 -10.50 -2.07 -17.65
CA PRO A 103 -10.75 -1.95 -19.09
C PRO A 103 -9.55 -1.45 -19.88
N ASN A 104 -8.80 -0.47 -19.32
CA ASN A 104 -7.56 0.01 -19.92
C ASN A 104 -6.45 -1.04 -19.91
N GLY A 105 -6.32 -1.81 -18.85
CA GLY A 105 -5.34 -2.89 -18.72
C GLY A 105 -5.48 -3.97 -19.79
N ARG A 106 -6.74 -4.29 -20.20
CA ARG A 106 -7.02 -5.24 -21.29
C ARG A 106 -6.41 -4.86 -22.63
N ARG A 107 -6.08 -3.58 -22.81
CA ARG A 107 -5.53 -3.01 -24.05
C ARG A 107 -4.00 -2.92 -24.01
N MET A 108 -3.39 -3.32 -22.90
CA MET A 108 -1.94 -3.25 -22.68
C MET A 108 -1.28 -4.62 -22.87
N GLY A 109 0.03 -4.62 -23.01
CA GLY A 109 0.81 -5.84 -22.91
C GLY A 109 0.65 -6.47 -21.51
N ALA A 110 0.58 -7.78 -21.44
CA ALA A 110 0.28 -8.46 -20.18
C ALA A 110 1.31 -8.16 -19.09
N HIS A 111 2.59 -8.04 -19.44
CA HIS A 111 3.66 -7.70 -18.51
C HIS A 111 3.60 -6.24 -18.00
N ASP A 112 2.83 -5.37 -18.68
CA ASP A 112 2.76 -3.95 -18.35
C ASP A 112 1.64 -3.63 -17.33
N THR A 113 0.77 -4.60 -17.04
CA THR A 113 -0.44 -4.37 -16.26
C THR A 113 -0.24 -4.23 -14.76
N ALA A 114 0.90 -4.70 -14.22
CA ALA A 114 1.26 -4.47 -12.82
C ALA A 114 1.31 -2.98 -12.48
N ASP A 115 1.85 -2.16 -13.40
CA ASP A 115 1.99 -0.71 -13.24
C ASP A 115 0.65 0.00 -13.11
N THR A 116 -0.44 -0.64 -13.57
CA THR A 116 -1.79 -0.08 -13.56
C THR A 116 -2.72 -0.74 -12.55
N PHE A 117 -2.25 -1.73 -11.79
CA PHE A 117 -3.05 -2.48 -10.84
C PHE A 117 -3.80 -1.58 -9.83
N LEU A 118 -3.15 -0.55 -9.31
CA LEU A 118 -3.75 0.40 -8.37
C LEU A 118 -4.18 1.73 -9.01
N THR A 119 -3.97 1.92 -10.32
CA THR A 119 -4.28 3.20 -10.98
C THR A 119 -5.41 3.12 -12.01
N GLY A 120 -5.68 1.94 -12.59
CA GLY A 120 -6.65 1.77 -13.68
C GLY A 120 -6.31 2.56 -14.95
N ALA A 121 -5.10 3.08 -15.07
CA ALA A 121 -4.68 3.90 -16.19
C ALA A 121 -4.39 3.08 -17.45
N TYR A 122 -4.30 3.78 -18.59
CA TYR A 122 -3.73 3.25 -19.83
C TYR A 122 -2.33 3.81 -20.01
N LEU A 123 -1.32 2.96 -20.00
CA LEU A 123 0.06 3.36 -20.26
C LEU A 123 0.41 3.06 -21.71
N ASN A 124 0.75 4.10 -22.45
CA ASN A 124 1.19 3.99 -23.84
C ASN A 124 2.70 3.80 -23.88
N ASN A 125 3.16 2.62 -23.49
CA ASN A 125 4.54 2.13 -23.62
C ASN A 125 5.70 3.07 -23.26
N LYS A 126 6.55 2.65 -22.35
CA LYS A 126 7.87 3.21 -22.03
C LYS A 126 7.90 4.48 -21.18
N SER A 127 6.84 4.81 -20.47
CA SER A 127 6.85 5.91 -19.50
C SER A 127 6.58 5.41 -18.08
N LEU A 128 7.34 5.94 -17.11
CA LEU A 128 7.00 5.80 -15.69
C LEU A 128 5.89 6.76 -15.25
N ILE A 129 5.36 7.59 -16.15
CA ILE A 129 4.27 8.51 -15.83
C ILE A 129 2.96 7.76 -15.90
N ASN A 130 2.23 7.77 -14.79
CA ASN A 130 0.95 7.10 -14.60
C ASN A 130 -0.12 8.09 -14.12
N THR A 131 -1.17 7.63 -13.51
CA THR A 131 -2.11 8.43 -12.71
C THR A 131 -1.91 8.11 -11.24
N ILE A 132 -2.57 8.84 -10.35
CA ILE A 132 -2.50 8.57 -8.92
C ILE A 132 -3.00 7.16 -8.61
N SER A 133 -2.29 6.42 -7.75
CA SER A 133 -2.71 5.09 -7.30
C SER A 133 -3.66 5.17 -6.10
N LEU A 134 -4.46 4.13 -5.91
CA LEU A 134 -5.44 3.99 -4.82
C LEU A 134 -4.83 4.32 -3.44
N ASP A 135 -3.69 3.74 -3.13
CA ASP A 135 -2.98 3.93 -1.87
C ASP A 135 -2.52 5.38 -1.68
N GLN A 136 -2.00 6.01 -2.73
CA GLN A 136 -1.55 7.39 -2.65
C GLN A 136 -2.74 8.37 -2.65
N TYR A 137 -3.84 8.03 -3.32
CA TYR A 137 -5.08 8.79 -3.20
C TYR A 137 -5.58 8.77 -1.74
N ALA A 138 -5.57 7.62 -1.08
CA ALA A 138 -5.88 7.51 0.34
C ALA A 138 -4.87 8.28 1.20
N ALA A 139 -3.57 8.12 0.95
CA ALA A 139 -2.51 8.78 1.70
C ALA A 139 -2.58 10.31 1.65
N THR A 140 -3.06 10.91 0.55
CA THR A 140 -3.28 12.36 0.47
C THR A 140 -4.44 12.87 1.33
N ARG A 141 -5.35 11.99 1.79
CA ARG A 141 -6.54 12.32 2.60
C ARG A 141 -6.36 12.04 4.09
N ILE A 142 -5.74 10.90 4.40
CA ILE A 142 -5.62 10.43 5.80
C ILE A 142 -4.17 10.34 6.29
N GLY A 143 -3.19 10.52 5.40
CA GLY A 143 -1.79 10.32 5.74
C GLY A 143 -1.18 11.41 6.65
N ASP A 144 -1.83 12.55 6.84
CA ASP A 144 -1.43 13.60 7.79
C ASP A 144 -1.72 13.22 9.25
N GLN A 145 -2.61 12.24 9.47
CA GLN A 145 -2.99 11.75 10.79
C GLN A 145 -1.94 10.81 11.40
N THR A 146 -0.94 10.40 10.64
CA THR A 146 0.10 9.45 11.05
C THR A 146 1.50 9.97 10.76
N ARG A 147 2.51 9.40 11.43
CA ARG A 147 3.92 9.78 11.22
C ARG A 147 4.37 9.59 9.78
N PHE A 148 3.95 8.50 9.14
CA PHE A 148 4.24 8.19 7.75
C PHE A 148 2.93 8.16 6.96
N SER A 149 2.85 8.89 5.86
CA SER A 149 1.64 8.95 5.03
C SER A 149 1.28 7.60 4.41
N SER A 150 2.31 6.81 4.07
CA SER A 150 2.17 5.45 3.54
C SER A 150 3.45 4.64 3.76
N LEU A 151 3.32 3.32 3.70
CA LEU A 151 4.41 2.35 3.63
C LEU A 151 4.36 1.66 2.27
N VAL A 152 5.29 2.00 1.39
CA VAL A 152 5.39 1.43 0.03
C VAL A 152 6.53 0.43 0.00
N MET A 153 6.22 -0.83 -0.29
CA MET A 153 7.19 -1.94 -0.27
C MET A 153 7.13 -2.78 -1.53
N SER A 154 8.26 -3.35 -1.90
CA SER A 154 8.35 -4.43 -2.88
C SER A 154 9.55 -5.34 -2.59
N THR A 155 9.53 -6.54 -3.14
CA THR A 155 10.68 -7.46 -3.04
C THR A 155 11.91 -6.93 -3.78
N ASP A 156 11.71 -6.29 -4.93
CA ASP A 156 12.80 -5.78 -5.76
C ASP A 156 13.32 -4.40 -5.30
N GLY A 157 12.45 -3.57 -4.73
CA GLY A 157 12.80 -2.22 -4.28
C GLY A 157 12.92 -1.18 -5.38
N GLY A 158 12.94 0.09 -4.99
CA GLY A 158 13.07 1.21 -5.91
C GLY A 158 11.83 1.46 -6.76
N VAL A 159 11.99 1.95 -7.98
CA VAL A 159 10.89 2.24 -8.91
C VAL A 159 10.82 1.25 -10.08
N GLY A 160 11.91 0.53 -10.37
CA GLY A 160 12.00 -0.37 -11.54
C GLY A 160 12.11 0.39 -12.86
N GLU A 161 11.67 -0.27 -13.93
CA GLU A 161 11.68 0.24 -15.30
C GLU A 161 10.24 0.53 -15.78
N PRO A 162 10.04 1.38 -16.78
CA PRO A 162 8.73 1.57 -17.40
C PRO A 162 8.11 0.25 -17.85
N THR A 163 6.83 0.04 -17.56
CA THR A 163 6.06 -1.18 -17.84
C THR A 163 6.46 -2.42 -17.02
N ARG A 164 7.49 -2.30 -16.19
CA ARG A 164 7.99 -3.33 -15.26
C ARG A 164 8.42 -2.69 -13.95
N SER A 165 7.53 -1.87 -13.40
CA SER A 165 7.85 -1.15 -12.17
C SER A 165 8.00 -2.10 -10.99
N SER A 166 8.87 -1.69 -10.07
CA SER A 166 9.04 -2.35 -8.77
C SER A 166 8.24 -1.63 -7.68
N THR A 167 7.18 -0.92 -8.05
CA THR A 167 6.29 -0.22 -7.14
C THR A 167 4.86 -0.19 -7.70
N LEU A 168 3.87 -0.23 -6.82
CA LEU A 168 2.46 -0.07 -7.16
C LEU A 168 1.98 1.38 -6.96
N SER A 169 2.81 2.21 -6.33
CA SER A 169 2.43 3.50 -5.78
C SER A 169 2.88 4.66 -6.66
N TYR A 170 1.92 5.48 -7.08
CA TYR A 170 2.12 6.66 -7.92
C TYR A 170 1.44 7.87 -7.29
N ASN A 171 2.15 9.00 -7.24
CA ASN A 171 1.63 10.24 -6.66
C ASN A 171 0.56 10.92 -7.54
N ASP A 172 0.07 12.09 -7.11
CA ASP A 172 -0.93 12.92 -7.82
C ASP A 172 -0.46 13.44 -9.19
N LYS A 173 0.84 13.38 -9.47
CA LYS A 173 1.45 13.70 -10.76
C LYS A 173 1.78 12.45 -11.58
N GLY A 174 1.33 11.29 -11.14
CA GLY A 174 1.59 10.02 -11.80
C GLY A 174 3.06 9.57 -11.73
N ARG A 175 3.85 10.09 -10.81
CA ARG A 175 5.24 9.66 -10.61
C ARG A 175 5.32 8.50 -9.64
N PRO A 176 6.15 7.47 -9.94
CA PRO A 176 6.29 6.32 -9.04
C PRO A 176 6.98 6.73 -7.73
N LEU A 177 6.51 6.18 -6.63
CA LEU A 177 7.18 6.26 -5.34
C LEU A 177 8.14 5.08 -5.19
N PRO A 178 9.41 5.32 -4.81
CA PRO A 178 10.35 4.23 -4.58
C PRO A 178 9.86 3.30 -3.46
N ALA A 179 9.81 2.00 -3.75
CA ALA A 179 9.45 0.99 -2.77
C ALA A 179 10.64 0.60 -1.89
N LEU A 180 10.39 0.40 -0.62
CA LEU A 180 11.35 -0.16 0.33
C LEU A 180 11.39 -1.69 0.20
N HIS A 181 12.58 -2.30 0.38
CA HIS A 181 12.75 -3.74 0.17
C HIS A 181 13.63 -4.44 1.20
N GLN A 182 14.31 -3.70 2.08
CA GLN A 182 15.16 -4.27 3.10
C GLN A 182 14.46 -4.23 4.46
N PRO A 183 14.13 -5.39 5.08
CA PRO A 183 13.39 -5.43 6.33
C PRO A 183 14.02 -4.58 7.45
N GLN A 184 15.34 -4.67 7.64
CA GLN A 184 16.05 -3.88 8.64
C GLN A 184 15.88 -2.36 8.41
N GLN A 185 16.02 -1.89 7.17
CA GLN A 185 15.86 -0.46 6.85
C GLN A 185 14.43 0.03 7.07
N ILE A 186 13.43 -0.81 6.74
CA ILE A 186 12.03 -0.49 7.00
C ILE A 186 11.79 -0.40 8.51
N PHE A 187 12.30 -1.38 9.25
CA PHE A 187 12.20 -1.39 10.71
C PHE A 187 12.83 -0.15 11.34
N ASP A 188 14.07 0.17 10.98
CA ASP A 188 14.80 1.33 11.51
C ASP A 188 14.08 2.64 11.20
N ARG A 189 13.52 2.76 9.99
CA ARG A 189 12.76 3.93 9.58
C ARG A 189 11.48 4.13 10.39
N PHE A 190 10.72 3.07 10.63
CA PHE A 190 9.40 3.14 11.25
C PHE A 190 9.47 3.03 12.78
N PHE A 191 10.36 2.19 13.31
CA PHE A 191 10.35 1.77 14.71
C PHE A 191 11.72 1.94 15.41
N GLY A 192 12.81 2.14 14.66
CA GLY A 192 14.15 2.30 15.21
C GLY A 192 14.18 3.43 16.25
N GLU A 193 15.08 3.35 17.20
CA GLU A 193 15.35 4.43 18.12
C GLU A 193 15.69 5.66 17.29
N GLY A 194 14.87 6.72 17.40
CA GLY A 194 15.20 8.00 16.77
C GLY A 194 16.58 8.42 17.23
N ASP A 195 17.36 9.11 16.37
CA ASP A 195 18.60 9.74 16.81
C ASP A 195 18.37 10.32 18.22
N SER A 196 19.09 9.82 19.21
CA SER A 196 18.99 10.27 20.61
C SER A 196 19.27 11.78 20.74
N ASP A 197 19.86 12.39 19.70
CA ASP A 197 20.08 13.82 19.57
C ASP A 197 18.99 14.48 18.70
N THR A 198 17.83 14.72 19.31
CA THR A 198 16.74 15.52 18.73
C THR A 198 17.21 16.90 18.24
N ILE A 199 18.26 17.46 18.83
CA ILE A 199 18.83 18.75 18.43
C ILE A 199 19.55 18.61 17.09
N ALA A 200 20.35 17.56 16.91
CA ALA A 200 21.03 17.30 15.64
C ALA A 200 20.02 16.99 14.54
N GLN A 201 18.99 16.20 14.82
CA GLN A 201 17.91 15.90 13.86
C GLN A 201 17.13 17.17 13.47
N ARG A 202 16.80 18.02 14.43
CA ARG A 202 16.16 19.33 14.17
C ARG A 202 17.02 20.22 13.30
N ARG A 203 18.34 20.25 13.53
CA ARG A 203 19.29 21.00 12.69
C ARG A 203 19.34 20.46 11.27
N ARG A 204 19.40 19.14 11.09
CA ARG A 204 19.38 18.49 9.75
C ARG A 204 18.11 18.84 8.99
N LEU A 205 16.93 18.70 9.64
CA LEU A 205 15.64 19.03 9.01
C LEU A 205 15.54 20.52 8.66
N LYS A 206 16.02 21.42 9.54
CA LYS A 206 16.05 22.85 9.26
C LYS A 206 17.00 23.20 8.11
N SER A 207 18.15 22.53 8.02
CA SER A 207 19.07 22.72 6.91
C SER A 207 18.49 22.21 5.58
N ALA A 208 17.80 21.06 5.62
CA ALA A 208 17.11 20.52 4.45
C ALA A 208 16.00 21.47 3.97
N ALA A 209 15.14 21.98 4.87
CA ALA A 209 14.11 22.97 4.53
C ALA A 209 14.72 24.23 3.89
N SER A 210 15.78 24.80 4.50
CA SER A 210 16.47 25.99 3.96
C SER A 210 17.12 25.74 2.58
N MET A 211 17.61 24.52 2.31
CA MET A 211 18.13 24.16 0.99
C MET A 211 17.02 24.07 -0.04
N LEU A 212 15.86 23.46 0.32
CA LEU A 212 14.71 23.36 -0.55
C LEU A 212 14.12 24.73 -0.89
N ASP A 213 14.01 25.65 0.08
CA ASP A 213 13.59 27.03 -0.14
C ASP A 213 14.44 27.74 -1.20
N ARG A 214 15.78 27.60 -1.11
CA ARG A 214 16.69 28.16 -2.10
C ARG A 214 16.50 27.57 -3.50
N VAL A 215 16.33 26.25 -3.59
CA VAL A 215 16.08 25.56 -4.87
C VAL A 215 14.78 26.08 -5.50
N LEU A 216 13.73 26.28 -4.70
CA LEU A 216 12.46 26.82 -5.17
C LEU A 216 12.61 28.26 -5.65
N GLU A 217 13.32 29.12 -4.91
CA GLU A 217 13.55 30.53 -5.25
C GLU A 217 14.37 30.66 -6.55
N ASP A 218 15.50 29.94 -6.66
CA ASP A 218 16.33 29.92 -7.87
C ASP A 218 15.55 29.42 -9.09
N SER A 219 14.69 28.43 -8.90
CA SER A 219 13.88 27.84 -9.97
C SER A 219 12.82 28.78 -10.52
N HIS A 220 12.21 29.62 -9.68
CA HIS A 220 11.27 30.63 -10.14
C HIS A 220 11.94 31.62 -11.12
N SER A 221 13.18 32.01 -10.86
CA SER A 221 13.96 32.91 -11.75
C SER A 221 14.32 32.21 -13.07
N LEU A 222 14.65 30.93 -13.01
CA LEU A 222 15.03 30.12 -14.17
C LEU A 222 13.84 29.87 -15.10
N ARG A 223 12.65 29.57 -14.56
CA ARG A 223 11.42 29.25 -15.31
C ARG A 223 11.07 30.30 -16.36
N ASN A 224 11.28 31.58 -16.04
CA ASN A 224 10.98 32.70 -16.95
C ASN A 224 11.95 32.79 -18.14
N ARG A 225 13.06 32.05 -18.09
CA ARG A 225 14.12 32.07 -19.12
C ARG A 225 14.11 30.82 -20.01
N LEU A 226 13.28 29.82 -19.70
CA LEU A 226 13.25 28.53 -20.37
C LEU A 226 12.19 28.46 -21.48
N GLY A 227 12.46 27.66 -22.52
CA GLY A 227 11.47 27.22 -23.50
C GLY A 227 10.46 26.23 -22.94
N ASN A 228 9.38 25.92 -23.68
CA ASN A 228 8.27 25.12 -23.15
C ASN A 228 8.69 23.71 -22.67
N GLN A 229 9.50 22.99 -23.42
CA GLN A 229 9.96 21.63 -23.00
C GLN A 229 10.81 21.66 -21.73
N ASP A 230 11.67 22.65 -21.58
CA ASP A 230 12.52 22.79 -20.41
C ASP A 230 11.73 23.28 -19.20
N ARG A 231 10.64 24.05 -19.40
CA ARG A 231 9.69 24.40 -18.35
C ARG A 231 8.97 23.17 -17.78
N GLU A 232 8.54 22.26 -18.66
CA GLU A 232 7.91 21.00 -18.21
C GLU A 232 8.86 20.18 -17.33
N LYS A 233 10.13 20.02 -17.75
CA LYS A 233 11.15 19.33 -16.94
C LYS A 233 11.43 20.04 -15.62
N LEU A 234 11.47 21.38 -15.63
CA LEU A 234 11.64 22.16 -14.40
C LEU A 234 10.42 22.01 -13.48
N ASP A 235 9.21 22.05 -14.00
CA ASP A 235 7.98 21.85 -13.21
C ASP A 235 7.91 20.43 -12.61
N GLU A 236 8.42 19.41 -13.31
CA GLU A 236 8.62 18.07 -12.78
C GLU A 236 9.61 18.04 -11.61
N TYR A 237 10.77 18.68 -11.79
CA TYR A 237 11.78 18.79 -10.73
C TYR A 237 11.22 19.53 -9.50
N LEU A 238 10.51 20.64 -9.70
CA LEU A 238 9.89 21.40 -8.62
C LEU A 238 8.81 20.61 -7.88
N THR A 239 8.09 19.75 -8.59
CA THR A 239 7.13 18.86 -7.96
C THR A 239 7.82 17.88 -7.02
N ALA A 240 8.94 17.27 -7.45
CA ALA A 240 9.73 16.39 -6.59
C ALA A 240 10.29 17.14 -5.37
N VAL A 241 10.77 18.37 -5.55
CA VAL A 241 11.26 19.22 -4.46
C VAL A 241 10.17 19.51 -3.44
N ARG A 242 8.94 19.84 -3.86
CA ARG A 242 7.80 20.07 -2.97
C ARG A 242 7.40 18.84 -2.18
N GLN A 243 7.49 17.66 -2.78
CA GLN A 243 7.22 16.40 -2.05
C GLN A 243 8.25 16.15 -0.94
N ILE A 244 9.52 16.46 -1.21
CA ILE A 244 10.57 16.37 -0.19
C ILE A 244 10.31 17.41 0.91
N GLU A 245 9.92 18.63 0.55
CA GLU A 245 9.55 19.69 1.50
C GLU A 245 8.43 19.24 2.44
N GLN A 246 7.34 18.72 1.90
CA GLN A 246 6.23 18.16 2.68
C GLN A 246 6.70 17.02 3.61
N GLY A 247 7.62 16.17 3.14
CA GLY A 247 8.24 15.12 3.94
C GLY A 247 9.06 15.68 5.10
N VAL A 248 9.82 16.75 4.86
CA VAL A 248 10.62 17.44 5.88
C VAL A 248 9.71 18.13 6.91
N GLU A 249 8.69 18.87 6.49
CA GLU A 249 7.69 19.50 7.38
C GLU A 249 7.00 18.48 8.26
N ARG A 250 6.56 17.35 7.68
CA ARG A 250 5.98 16.24 8.43
C ARG A 250 6.97 15.69 9.46
N SER A 251 8.21 15.45 9.06
CA SER A 251 9.24 14.96 9.97
C SER A 251 9.49 15.94 11.12
N GLN A 252 9.39 17.26 10.86
CA GLN A 252 9.50 18.29 11.90
C GLN A 252 8.30 18.26 12.86
N SER A 253 7.08 18.13 12.36
CA SER A 253 5.86 18.10 13.18
C SER A 253 5.80 16.88 14.11
N TRP A 254 6.41 15.75 13.69
CA TRP A 254 6.47 14.51 14.46
C TRP A 254 7.74 14.34 15.29
N LEU A 255 8.69 15.30 15.24
CA LEU A 255 9.99 15.19 15.91
C LEU A 255 9.88 15.05 17.44
N GLU A 256 8.93 15.77 18.04
CA GLU A 256 8.74 15.78 19.50
C GLU A 256 7.75 14.69 19.98
N ILE A 257 7.13 13.97 19.05
CA ILE A 257 6.23 12.87 19.35
C ILE A 257 7.09 11.60 19.42
N PRO A 258 7.12 10.88 20.55
CA PRO A 258 7.89 9.66 20.66
C PRO A 258 7.41 8.63 19.64
N ARG A 259 8.35 7.78 19.17
CA ARG A 259 7.98 6.62 18.37
C ARG A 259 7.22 5.61 19.23
N PRO A 260 6.34 4.82 18.64
CA PRO A 260 5.61 3.81 19.40
C PRO A 260 6.59 2.76 19.93
N GLU A 261 6.40 2.39 21.19
CA GLU A 261 7.13 1.26 21.78
C GLU A 261 6.56 -0.04 21.22
N LEU A 262 7.45 -0.93 20.79
CA LEU A 262 7.10 -2.28 20.36
C LEU A 262 7.23 -3.23 21.55
N HIS A 263 6.27 -4.12 21.70
CA HIS A 263 6.39 -5.21 22.68
C HIS A 263 7.54 -6.14 22.30
N ASP A 264 8.22 -6.69 23.31
CA ASP A 264 9.34 -7.61 23.10
C ASP A 264 8.97 -8.83 22.26
N GLU A 265 7.75 -9.31 22.39
CA GLU A 265 7.22 -10.42 21.60
C GLU A 265 7.17 -10.09 20.10
N ASP A 266 6.72 -8.87 19.74
CA ASP A 266 6.69 -8.41 18.36
C ASP A 266 8.10 -8.27 17.78
N ARG A 267 9.07 -7.80 18.58
CA ARG A 267 10.47 -7.70 18.13
C ARG A 267 11.09 -9.08 17.89
N LYS A 268 10.84 -10.05 18.76
CA LYS A 268 11.38 -11.43 18.66
C LYS A 268 10.86 -12.20 17.45
N MET A 269 9.70 -11.84 16.92
CA MET A 269 9.12 -12.50 15.75
C MET A 269 9.72 -12.01 14.43
N LEU A 270 10.33 -10.83 14.40
CA LEU A 270 10.90 -10.25 13.20
C LEU A 270 12.24 -10.91 12.85
N GLN A 271 12.36 -11.37 11.61
CA GLN A 271 13.61 -11.85 11.04
C GLN A 271 14.19 -10.75 10.13
N LEU A 272 14.68 -9.66 10.75
CA LEU A 272 15.09 -8.45 10.06
C LEU A 272 16.30 -8.65 9.13
N ASP A 273 17.06 -9.71 9.35
CA ASP A 273 18.16 -10.18 8.52
C ASP A 273 17.70 -11.06 7.34
N SER A 274 16.39 -11.37 7.25
CA SER A 274 15.87 -12.14 6.13
C SER A 274 16.01 -11.38 4.81
N ASP A 275 16.32 -12.11 3.77
CA ASP A 275 16.48 -11.61 2.42
C ASP A 275 15.74 -12.47 1.38
N ASP A 276 15.89 -12.12 0.12
CA ASP A 276 15.27 -12.79 -1.01
C ASP A 276 15.75 -14.25 -1.25
N GLN A 277 16.76 -14.74 -0.50
CA GLN A 277 17.20 -16.13 -0.55
C GLN A 277 16.36 -17.05 0.36
N ALA A 278 15.57 -16.49 1.24
CA ALA A 278 14.66 -17.20 2.15
C ALA A 278 13.21 -16.70 1.98
N PRO A 279 12.51 -17.00 0.86
CA PRO A 279 11.23 -16.40 0.47
C PRO A 279 10.15 -16.47 1.54
N LEU A 280 10.03 -17.59 2.25
CA LEU A 280 9.06 -17.79 3.32
C LEU A 280 9.25 -16.75 4.44
N GLN A 281 10.47 -16.67 4.97
CA GLN A 281 10.83 -15.78 6.07
C GLN A 281 10.74 -14.33 5.62
N PHE A 282 11.24 -14.04 4.42
CA PHE A 282 11.23 -12.70 3.85
C PHE A 282 9.81 -12.16 3.69
N ILE A 283 8.91 -12.90 3.01
CA ILE A 283 7.52 -12.47 2.80
C ILE A 283 6.81 -12.25 4.15
N ARG A 284 6.98 -13.17 5.12
CA ARG A 284 6.38 -13.05 6.45
C ARG A 284 6.92 -11.85 7.21
N THR A 285 8.22 -11.58 7.15
CA THR A 285 8.81 -10.40 7.80
C THR A 285 8.27 -9.11 7.18
N MET A 286 8.11 -9.06 5.85
CA MET A 286 7.48 -7.90 5.19
C MET A 286 6.02 -7.71 5.64
N TYR A 287 5.25 -8.78 5.79
CA TYR A 287 3.90 -8.75 6.34
C TYR A 287 3.87 -8.30 7.81
N ASP A 288 4.80 -8.77 8.63
CA ASP A 288 4.91 -8.37 10.04
C ASP A 288 5.26 -6.87 10.17
N LEU A 289 6.05 -6.32 9.25
CA LEU A 289 6.33 -4.88 9.21
C LEU A 289 5.08 -4.05 8.88
N ILE A 290 4.22 -4.52 7.97
CA ILE A 290 2.90 -3.88 7.73
C ILE A 290 2.02 -4.00 8.97
N TYR A 291 1.92 -5.19 9.55
CA TYR A 291 1.17 -5.44 10.78
C TYR A 291 1.57 -4.48 11.89
N LEU A 292 2.88 -4.35 12.15
CA LEU A 292 3.40 -3.44 13.18
C LEU A 292 3.11 -1.97 12.85
N ALA A 293 3.27 -1.57 11.59
CA ALA A 293 2.98 -0.20 11.15
C ALA A 293 1.50 0.15 11.36
N PHE A 294 0.59 -0.79 11.16
CA PHE A 294 -0.85 -0.62 11.41
C PHE A 294 -1.20 -0.67 12.89
N ARG A 295 -0.66 -1.64 13.64
CA ARG A 295 -0.90 -1.79 15.08
C ARG A 295 -0.46 -0.57 15.88
N THR A 296 0.65 0.04 15.49
CA THR A 296 1.21 1.23 16.14
C THR A 296 0.65 2.55 15.59
N ASP A 297 -0.28 2.49 14.62
CA ASP A 297 -0.79 3.65 13.87
C ASP A 297 0.33 4.54 13.30
N SER A 298 1.47 3.93 12.95
CA SER A 298 2.60 4.63 12.31
C SER A 298 2.27 5.04 10.88
N THR A 299 1.45 4.26 10.20
CA THR A 299 0.75 4.59 8.95
C THR A 299 -0.59 3.86 8.89
N ARG A 300 -1.49 4.33 8.03
CA ARG A 300 -2.79 3.70 7.74
C ARG A 300 -2.90 3.22 6.31
N VAL A 301 -1.86 3.39 5.52
CA VAL A 301 -1.83 3.01 4.11
C VAL A 301 -0.55 2.21 3.84
N ALA A 302 -0.69 1.02 3.26
CA ALA A 302 0.45 0.18 2.92
C ALA A 302 0.26 -0.51 1.58
N THR A 303 1.36 -0.68 0.83
CA THR A 303 1.41 -1.54 -0.36
C THR A 303 2.60 -2.47 -0.28
N TYR A 304 2.42 -3.70 -0.78
CA TYR A 304 3.52 -4.63 -0.98
C TYR A 304 3.39 -5.38 -2.30
N GLN A 305 4.30 -5.08 -3.22
CA GLN A 305 4.48 -5.83 -4.46
C GLN A 305 5.40 -7.02 -4.18
N ILE A 306 4.79 -8.20 -3.97
CA ILE A 306 5.51 -9.43 -3.58
C ILE A 306 6.35 -9.93 -4.75
N THR A 307 5.74 -10.00 -5.92
CA THR A 307 6.40 -10.30 -7.19
C THR A 307 5.97 -9.27 -8.22
N ASN A 308 6.88 -8.84 -9.07
CA ASN A 308 6.55 -7.97 -10.20
C ASN A 308 6.32 -8.80 -11.48
N MET A 309 6.15 -8.12 -12.61
CA MET A 309 5.98 -8.74 -13.93
C MET A 309 7.26 -8.71 -14.78
N ALA A 310 8.43 -8.44 -14.17
CA ALA A 310 9.71 -8.34 -14.84
C ALA A 310 10.39 -9.71 -14.93
N ASP A 311 10.08 -10.50 -15.91
CA ASP A 311 10.73 -11.77 -16.27
C ASP A 311 11.70 -12.35 -15.21
N CYS A 312 12.83 -12.90 -15.64
CA CYS A 312 13.87 -13.46 -14.76
C CYS A 312 14.74 -12.40 -14.04
N SER A 313 14.55 -11.11 -14.32
CA SER A 313 15.34 -10.03 -13.71
C SER A 313 14.86 -9.67 -12.28
N SER A 314 13.62 -10.02 -11.93
CA SER A 314 13.09 -9.86 -10.57
C SER A 314 13.76 -10.83 -9.59
N LYS A 315 14.05 -10.35 -8.38
CA LYS A 315 14.51 -11.20 -7.27
C LYS A 315 13.48 -12.29 -6.96
N ALA A 316 12.21 -11.93 -6.95
CA ALA A 316 11.11 -12.87 -6.69
C ALA A 316 10.90 -13.92 -7.79
N ALA A 317 11.47 -13.74 -8.98
CA ALA A 317 11.40 -14.75 -10.05
C ALA A 317 11.96 -16.10 -9.62
N LYS A 318 12.93 -16.11 -8.70
CA LYS A 318 13.59 -17.33 -8.18
C LYS A 318 12.89 -17.92 -6.95
N PHE A 319 11.88 -17.28 -6.40
CA PHE A 319 11.21 -17.74 -5.18
C PHE A 319 10.69 -19.19 -5.27
N PRO A 320 10.02 -19.62 -6.36
CA PRO A 320 9.63 -21.01 -6.45
C PRO A 320 10.82 -21.96 -6.38
N GLN A 321 11.91 -21.68 -7.08
CA GLN A 321 13.11 -22.53 -7.06
C GLN A 321 13.73 -22.63 -5.65
N LEU A 322 13.76 -21.53 -4.91
CA LEU A 322 14.22 -21.50 -3.52
C LEU A 322 13.26 -22.24 -2.56
N GLN A 323 12.00 -22.46 -2.97
CA GLN A 323 11.02 -23.28 -2.26
C GLN A 323 10.98 -24.74 -2.77
N GLY A 324 11.93 -25.16 -3.59
CA GLY A 324 12.07 -26.54 -4.05
C GLY A 324 11.33 -26.87 -5.35
N PHE A 325 10.73 -25.88 -6.01
CA PHE A 325 10.21 -26.07 -7.36
C PHE A 325 11.35 -26.15 -8.38
N LYS A 326 11.13 -26.87 -9.47
CA LYS A 326 12.14 -27.00 -10.54
C LYS A 326 12.31 -25.68 -11.31
N ASP A 327 11.21 -24.97 -11.53
CA ASP A 327 11.11 -23.87 -12.48
C ASP A 327 11.04 -22.50 -11.78
N SER A 328 11.46 -21.44 -12.46
CA SER A 328 11.25 -20.07 -12.02
C SER A 328 9.77 -19.68 -12.07
N LEU A 329 9.37 -18.62 -11.38
CA LEU A 329 7.98 -18.13 -11.41
C LEU A 329 7.50 -17.86 -12.85
N HIS A 330 8.32 -17.20 -13.64
CA HIS A 330 8.01 -16.90 -15.04
C HIS A 330 7.73 -18.18 -15.84
N THR A 331 8.58 -19.20 -15.69
CA THR A 331 8.39 -20.49 -16.37
C THR A 331 7.16 -21.23 -15.86
N LEU A 332 6.93 -21.28 -14.54
CA LEU A 332 5.71 -21.87 -13.95
C LEU A 332 4.45 -21.24 -14.54
N ALA A 333 4.43 -19.91 -14.63
CA ALA A 333 3.29 -19.18 -15.15
C ALA A 333 3.09 -19.41 -16.65
N HIS A 334 4.16 -19.44 -17.46
CA HIS A 334 4.06 -19.68 -18.91
C HIS A 334 3.72 -21.14 -19.26
N ASP A 335 4.04 -22.07 -18.39
CA ASP A 335 3.83 -23.49 -18.60
C ASP A 335 2.57 -24.02 -17.89
N TRP A 336 1.70 -23.13 -17.42
CA TRP A 336 0.53 -23.50 -16.61
C TRP A 336 -0.45 -24.45 -17.33
N ASP A 337 -0.57 -24.34 -18.63
CA ASP A 337 -1.46 -25.17 -19.50
C ASP A 337 -0.75 -26.41 -20.10
N LYS A 338 0.56 -26.57 -19.84
CA LYS A 338 1.30 -27.75 -20.26
C LYS A 338 1.05 -28.94 -19.32
N PRO A 339 1.36 -30.19 -19.73
CA PRO A 339 1.17 -31.35 -18.88
C PRO A 339 1.77 -31.17 -17.46
N GLY A 340 0.93 -31.30 -16.44
CA GLY A 340 1.28 -31.07 -15.03
C GLY A 340 1.55 -29.58 -14.65
N GLY A 341 1.42 -28.64 -15.59
CA GLY A 341 1.66 -27.23 -15.37
C GLY A 341 0.69 -26.60 -14.39
N SER A 342 -0.62 -26.88 -14.56
CA SER A 342 -1.66 -26.38 -13.65
C SER A 342 -1.47 -26.82 -12.20
N GLU A 343 -0.98 -28.04 -11.99
CA GLU A 343 -0.66 -28.53 -10.64
C GLU A 343 0.53 -27.79 -10.06
N ARG A 344 1.63 -27.67 -10.82
CA ARG A 344 2.85 -26.99 -10.34
C ARG A 344 2.58 -25.51 -10.02
N LEU A 345 1.88 -24.79 -10.89
CA LEU A 345 1.50 -23.40 -10.63
C LEU A 345 0.50 -23.33 -9.47
N GLY A 346 -0.50 -24.22 -9.40
CA GLY A 346 -1.47 -24.27 -8.30
C GLY A 346 -0.81 -24.55 -6.94
N GLN A 347 0.26 -25.35 -6.89
CA GLN A 347 1.06 -25.57 -5.68
C GLN A 347 1.81 -24.29 -5.26
N TRP A 348 2.33 -23.53 -6.22
CA TRP A 348 2.92 -22.23 -5.96
C TRP A 348 1.87 -21.22 -5.47
N ASP A 349 0.71 -21.16 -6.12
CA ASP A 349 -0.39 -20.30 -5.72
C ASP A 349 -0.87 -20.63 -4.29
N ARG A 350 -0.87 -21.92 -3.92
CA ARG A 350 -1.16 -22.37 -2.56
C ARG A 350 -0.11 -21.88 -1.56
N PHE A 351 1.19 -21.97 -1.89
CA PHE A 351 2.24 -21.40 -1.04
C PHE A 351 2.00 -19.89 -0.80
N MET A 352 1.61 -19.15 -1.84
CA MET A 352 1.28 -17.73 -1.71
C MET A 352 0.03 -17.52 -0.85
N ALA A 353 -1.01 -18.35 -1.00
CA ALA A 353 -2.21 -18.31 -0.17
C ALA A 353 -1.92 -18.62 1.31
N GLU A 354 -0.98 -19.51 1.62
CA GLU A 354 -0.51 -19.79 2.98
C GLU A 354 0.16 -18.57 3.62
N GLN A 355 0.96 -17.81 2.85
CA GLN A 355 1.57 -16.58 3.36
C GLN A 355 0.52 -15.48 3.58
N PHE A 356 -0.46 -15.38 2.68
CA PHE A 356 -1.56 -14.45 2.86
C PHE A 356 -2.43 -14.82 4.07
N ALA A 357 -2.73 -16.10 4.29
CA ALA A 357 -3.42 -16.58 5.49
C ALA A 357 -2.64 -16.23 6.79
N TYR A 358 -1.31 -16.36 6.76
CA TYR A 358 -0.47 -15.92 7.88
C TYR A 358 -0.70 -14.43 8.18
N PHE A 359 -0.68 -13.57 7.17
CA PHE A 359 -0.88 -12.12 7.35
C PHE A 359 -2.28 -11.80 7.90
N LEU A 360 -3.33 -12.42 7.35
CA LEU A 360 -4.69 -12.21 7.85
C LEU A 360 -4.82 -12.66 9.31
N ASN A 361 -4.25 -13.80 9.67
CA ASN A 361 -4.24 -14.29 11.06
C ASN A 361 -3.52 -13.32 12.01
N ARG A 362 -2.42 -12.69 11.56
CA ARG A 362 -1.71 -11.67 12.34
C ARG A 362 -2.59 -10.46 12.62
N LEU A 363 -3.26 -9.94 11.60
CA LEU A 363 -4.18 -8.80 11.74
C LEU A 363 -5.40 -9.17 12.61
N ASP A 364 -5.91 -10.39 12.46
CA ASP A 364 -7.09 -10.85 13.19
C ASP A 364 -6.82 -11.17 14.66
N SER A 365 -5.59 -11.54 15.00
CA SER A 365 -5.18 -11.80 16.39
C SER A 365 -4.99 -10.54 17.24
N ALA A 366 -4.86 -9.38 16.61
CA ALA A 366 -4.63 -8.12 17.31
C ALA A 366 -5.97 -7.44 17.65
N THR A 367 -6.28 -7.36 18.92
CA THR A 367 -7.50 -6.69 19.41
C THR A 367 -7.35 -5.18 19.38
N GLU A 368 -8.39 -4.49 18.92
CA GLU A 368 -8.58 -3.03 19.01
C GLU A 368 -9.82 -2.70 19.84
N GLN A 369 -10.15 -1.43 20.02
CA GLN A 369 -11.33 -1.00 20.80
C GLN A 369 -12.65 -1.55 20.23
N GLN A 370 -12.73 -1.72 18.91
CA GLN A 370 -13.89 -2.23 18.20
C GLN A 370 -13.45 -3.37 17.27
N GLY A 371 -13.46 -4.61 17.76
CA GLY A 371 -13.07 -5.78 16.99
C GLY A 371 -11.57 -6.03 16.94
N THR A 372 -11.09 -6.50 15.81
CA THR A 372 -9.68 -6.80 15.56
C THR A 372 -9.05 -5.76 14.62
N LEU A 373 -7.72 -5.77 14.51
CA LEU A 373 -7.02 -4.93 13.53
C LEU A 373 -7.46 -5.25 12.10
N LEU A 374 -7.82 -6.51 11.80
CA LEU A 374 -8.37 -6.90 10.50
C LEU A 374 -9.76 -6.28 10.28
N ASP A 375 -10.62 -6.23 11.29
CA ASP A 375 -11.94 -5.61 11.18
C ASP A 375 -11.89 -4.11 10.85
N GLN A 376 -10.75 -3.46 11.17
CA GLN A 376 -10.46 -2.04 10.90
C GLN A 376 -9.50 -1.84 9.70
N SER A 377 -9.23 -2.88 8.94
CA SER A 377 -8.30 -2.82 7.79
C SER A 377 -8.94 -3.42 6.56
N LEU A 378 -8.83 -2.73 5.42
CA LEU A 378 -9.17 -3.28 4.09
C LEU A 378 -7.89 -3.83 3.46
N VAL A 379 -7.87 -5.11 3.17
CA VAL A 379 -6.74 -5.79 2.56
C VAL A 379 -7.14 -6.31 1.18
N LEU A 380 -6.65 -5.66 0.13
CA LEU A 380 -6.79 -6.12 -1.25
C LEU A 380 -5.58 -7.00 -1.60
N TYR A 381 -5.82 -8.22 -2.01
CA TYR A 381 -4.80 -9.16 -2.48
C TYR A 381 -5.13 -9.63 -3.89
N GLY A 382 -4.17 -9.59 -4.82
CA GLY A 382 -4.45 -10.05 -6.17
C GLY A 382 -3.35 -9.80 -7.19
N SER A 383 -3.70 -10.08 -8.45
CA SER A 383 -2.86 -9.92 -9.64
C SER A 383 -3.59 -9.11 -10.71
N SER A 384 -2.85 -8.61 -11.67
CA SER A 384 -3.37 -7.91 -12.86
C SER A 384 -3.57 -8.81 -14.08
N ASN A 385 -3.40 -10.12 -13.89
CA ASN A 385 -3.64 -11.16 -14.90
C ASN A 385 -4.41 -12.31 -14.28
N SER A 386 -5.33 -12.93 -15.01
CA SER A 386 -6.00 -14.15 -14.58
C SER A 386 -5.08 -15.37 -14.73
N VAL A 387 -4.57 -15.58 -15.92
CA VAL A 387 -3.46 -16.46 -16.26
C VAL A 387 -2.39 -15.65 -16.96
N THR A 388 -1.24 -16.22 -17.18
CA THR A 388 -0.19 -15.57 -17.99
C THR A 388 -0.75 -15.05 -19.30
N HIS A 389 -0.54 -13.73 -19.53
CA HIS A 389 -0.98 -13.00 -20.72
C HIS A 389 -2.49 -12.77 -20.89
N ASP A 390 -3.30 -13.06 -19.87
CA ASP A 390 -4.72 -12.69 -19.89
C ASP A 390 -5.02 -11.61 -18.86
N ASN A 391 -5.31 -10.41 -19.34
CA ASN A 391 -5.58 -9.21 -18.54
C ASN A 391 -7.06 -9.05 -18.17
N ASN A 392 -7.83 -10.12 -18.19
CA ASN A 392 -9.23 -10.16 -17.77
C ASN A 392 -9.37 -10.92 -16.45
N ASN A 393 -10.52 -10.74 -15.78
CA ASN A 393 -10.89 -11.56 -14.62
C ASN A 393 -9.75 -11.74 -13.60
N TYR A 394 -9.28 -10.64 -13.06
CA TYR A 394 -8.18 -10.65 -12.09
C TYR A 394 -8.50 -11.53 -10.88
N PRO A 395 -7.55 -12.34 -10.39
CA PRO A 395 -7.71 -13.10 -9.16
C PRO A 395 -7.59 -12.14 -7.97
N LEU A 396 -8.74 -11.80 -7.37
CA LEU A 396 -8.81 -10.79 -6.31
C LEU A 396 -9.44 -11.37 -5.05
N ILE A 397 -8.90 -11.00 -3.90
CA ILE A 397 -9.51 -11.19 -2.58
C ILE A 397 -9.54 -9.85 -1.87
N LEU A 398 -10.71 -9.47 -1.35
CA LEU A 398 -10.85 -8.39 -0.39
C LEU A 398 -11.10 -8.99 0.98
N ALA A 399 -10.27 -8.65 1.97
CA ALA A 399 -10.40 -9.14 3.34
C ALA A 399 -10.49 -7.99 4.35
N GLY A 400 -11.15 -8.24 5.47
CA GLY A 400 -11.28 -7.31 6.59
C GLY A 400 -12.32 -6.22 6.38
N GLY A 401 -12.27 -5.16 7.18
CA GLY A 401 -13.19 -4.02 7.06
C GLY A 401 -14.62 -4.30 7.50
N SER A 402 -14.88 -5.31 8.33
CA SER A 402 -16.23 -5.58 8.84
C SER A 402 -16.80 -4.39 9.61
N GLN A 403 -15.95 -3.64 10.33
CA GLN A 403 -16.32 -2.39 11.01
C GLN A 403 -16.46 -1.19 10.04
N MET A 404 -16.16 -1.38 8.78
CA MET A 404 -16.40 -0.41 7.70
C MET A 404 -17.62 -0.80 6.83
N GLY A 405 -18.38 -1.83 7.24
CA GLY A 405 -19.62 -2.25 6.57
C GLY A 405 -19.45 -3.38 5.56
N PHE A 406 -18.25 -3.90 5.35
CA PHE A 406 -18.04 -5.03 4.44
C PHE A 406 -18.60 -6.33 5.00
N LYS A 407 -19.27 -7.10 4.14
CA LYS A 407 -19.81 -8.42 4.43
C LYS A 407 -19.12 -9.49 3.60
N HIS A 408 -18.55 -10.44 4.28
CA HIS A 408 -17.67 -11.46 3.71
C HIS A 408 -18.31 -12.86 3.67
N GLY A 409 -17.50 -13.87 3.40
CA GLY A 409 -17.91 -15.28 3.35
C GLY A 409 -18.45 -15.70 1.98
N ARG A 410 -18.15 -14.94 0.93
CA ARG A 410 -18.75 -15.16 -0.40
C ARG A 410 -17.68 -15.19 -1.50
N PHE A 411 -18.02 -15.91 -2.57
CA PHE A 411 -17.38 -15.73 -3.87
C PHE A 411 -18.33 -14.99 -4.79
N LEU A 412 -17.99 -13.77 -5.19
CA LEU A 412 -18.79 -12.92 -6.05
C LEU A 412 -18.18 -12.86 -7.45
N LYS A 413 -19.01 -13.11 -8.45
CA LYS A 413 -18.64 -12.95 -9.86
C LYS A 413 -19.34 -11.76 -10.45
N PHE A 414 -18.56 -10.82 -10.93
CA PHE A 414 -19.04 -9.62 -11.58
C PHE A 414 -19.01 -9.78 -13.11
N SER A 415 -19.83 -8.97 -13.80
CA SER A 415 -19.71 -8.83 -15.24
C SER A 415 -18.36 -8.20 -15.60
N ASP A 416 -17.75 -8.64 -16.68
CA ASP A 416 -16.53 -8.08 -17.24
C ASP A 416 -16.67 -6.59 -17.68
N LYS A 417 -17.92 -6.09 -17.74
CA LYS A 417 -18.22 -4.68 -18.00
C LYS A 417 -18.00 -3.78 -16.78
N ILE A 418 -17.89 -4.37 -15.58
CA ILE A 418 -17.68 -3.63 -14.33
C ILE A 418 -16.17 -3.42 -14.14
N PRO A 419 -15.70 -2.17 -14.11
CA PRO A 419 -14.29 -1.88 -13.90
C PRO A 419 -13.85 -2.26 -12.46
N MET A 420 -12.62 -2.74 -12.31
CA MET A 420 -12.03 -2.96 -10.98
C MET A 420 -11.99 -1.68 -10.14
N SER A 421 -11.93 -0.53 -10.76
CA SER A 421 -11.95 0.78 -10.08
C SER A 421 -13.22 1.03 -9.28
N ASN A 422 -14.34 0.32 -9.56
CA ASN A 422 -15.54 0.37 -8.71
C ASN A 422 -15.26 -0.20 -7.31
N LEU A 423 -14.42 -1.24 -7.21
CA LEU A 423 -13.94 -1.75 -5.93
C LEU A 423 -13.16 -0.66 -5.16
N PHE A 424 -12.33 0.11 -5.86
CA PHE A 424 -11.56 1.19 -5.24
C PHE A 424 -12.44 2.29 -4.68
N VAL A 425 -13.48 2.71 -5.43
CA VAL A 425 -14.46 3.69 -4.93
C VAL A 425 -15.15 3.16 -3.67
N THR A 426 -15.59 1.89 -3.69
CA THR A 426 -16.20 1.26 -2.51
C THR A 426 -15.24 1.23 -1.32
N MET A 427 -13.99 0.81 -1.52
CA MET A 427 -12.97 0.77 -0.48
C MET A 427 -12.71 2.17 0.13
N LEU A 428 -12.57 3.19 -0.71
CA LEU A 428 -12.31 4.57 -0.28
C LEU A 428 -13.48 5.12 0.55
N ASN A 429 -14.71 5.02 0.04
CA ASN A 429 -15.89 5.54 0.71
C ASN A 429 -16.12 4.84 2.05
N GLN A 430 -15.98 3.52 2.12
CA GLN A 430 -16.10 2.77 3.36
C GLN A 430 -14.95 3.05 4.35
N ALA A 431 -13.77 3.41 3.84
CA ALA A 431 -12.69 3.91 4.68
C ALA A 431 -12.90 5.36 5.17
N GLY A 432 -14.02 6.02 4.79
CA GLY A 432 -14.34 7.39 5.16
C GLY A 432 -13.60 8.44 4.31
N ILE A 433 -13.12 8.03 3.15
CA ILE A 433 -12.47 8.90 2.17
C ILE A 433 -13.46 9.13 1.03
N GLU A 434 -14.16 10.26 1.08
CA GLU A 434 -15.14 10.61 0.05
C GLU A 434 -14.50 10.60 -1.34
N SER A 435 -15.02 9.70 -2.20
CA SER A 435 -14.54 9.53 -3.56
C SER A 435 -15.72 9.19 -4.47
N PRO A 436 -16.30 10.18 -5.16
CA PRO A 436 -17.43 9.93 -6.06
C PRO A 436 -17.02 9.11 -7.29
N ASN A 437 -15.75 9.15 -7.65
CA ASN A 437 -15.15 8.38 -8.73
C ASN A 437 -13.66 8.16 -8.49
N PHE A 438 -13.11 7.16 -9.14
CA PHE A 438 -11.67 6.89 -9.21
C PHE A 438 -11.34 6.25 -10.55
N ALA A 439 -10.32 6.77 -11.26
CA ALA A 439 -9.91 6.27 -12.58
C ALA A 439 -11.10 6.08 -13.56
N ASP A 440 -11.31 4.87 -14.05
CA ASP A 440 -12.38 4.50 -14.98
C ASP A 440 -13.64 3.93 -14.28
N SER A 441 -13.81 4.19 -12.98
CA SER A 441 -14.98 3.70 -12.22
C SER A 441 -16.31 4.22 -12.80
N THR A 442 -17.34 3.39 -12.68
CA THR A 442 -18.72 3.69 -13.10
C THR A 442 -19.71 3.70 -11.92
N GLY A 443 -19.23 3.46 -10.71
CA GLY A 443 -20.03 3.41 -9.48
C GLY A 443 -19.31 2.63 -8.38
N GLU A 444 -20.09 2.09 -7.43
CA GLU A 444 -19.63 1.27 -6.30
C GLU A 444 -20.07 -0.20 -6.47
N LEU A 445 -19.46 -1.09 -5.69
CA LEU A 445 -19.84 -2.50 -5.58
C LEU A 445 -20.67 -2.72 -4.31
N ASN A 446 -21.96 -2.38 -4.36
CA ASN A 446 -22.87 -2.48 -3.21
C ASN A 446 -23.05 -3.93 -2.72
N GLU A 447 -22.81 -4.91 -3.59
CA GLU A 447 -22.85 -6.34 -3.26
C GLU A 447 -21.84 -6.70 -2.15
N LEU A 448 -20.79 -5.91 -1.95
CA LEU A 448 -19.82 -6.10 -0.87
C LEU A 448 -20.34 -5.63 0.49
N LEU A 449 -21.41 -4.84 0.51
CA LEU A 449 -21.96 -4.19 1.70
C LEU A 449 -23.30 -4.80 2.15
N SER A 450 -23.91 -5.59 1.27
CA SER A 450 -25.27 -6.15 1.45
C SER A 450 -25.29 -7.58 1.98
#